data_c66e849215043ee0d3d4e469d375afd4
#
_entry.id   c66e849215043ee0d3d4e469d375afd4
#
_cell.length_a   1.000
_cell.length_b   1.000
_cell.length_c   1.000
_cell.angle_alpha   90.00
_cell.angle_beta   90.00
_cell.angle_gamma   90.00
#
_symmetry.space_group_name_H-M   'P 1'
#
loop_
_entity.id
_entity.type
_entity.pdbx_description
1 polymer ?
#
loop_
_entity_poly.entity_id
_entity_poly.type
_entity_poly.pdbx_seq_one_letter_code
_entity_poly.pdbx_strand_id
1 'polypeptide(L)'
;MGEKEREKKMKHEIYVGYSAPEHCPELGRIMAESFRSAFSDFISQETLDRCAVAENCAGLLADLPSEMTIVAGWLDGKLMGLLVFSRHPDGRREIEAIHSLPESWGRGLGAAMLAFALDGANAAGLWAFAENKRARRFYEKHGFRFTGETKVSEFDGAIEVRYERA
;
A
#
# COMPACT_ATOMS: atom_id res chain seq x y z
N MET A 1 9.78 -16.53 31.52
CA MET A 1 9.46 -15.68 30.36
C MET A 1 8.89 -16.58 29.28
N GLY A 2 7.61 -16.42 28.97
CA GLY A 2 6.91 -17.27 27.99
C GLY A 2 7.30 -16.94 26.54
N GLU A 3 7.10 -17.91 25.62
CA GLU A 3 7.37 -17.74 24.17
C GLU A 3 6.74 -16.49 23.58
N LYS A 4 5.53 -16.12 24.02
CA LYS A 4 4.83 -14.87 23.58
C LYS A 4 5.52 -13.59 24.02
N GLU A 5 6.28 -13.59 25.10
CA GLU A 5 7.08 -12.43 25.54
C GLU A 5 8.41 -12.36 24.79
N ARG A 6 8.94 -13.47 24.29
CA ARG A 6 10.12 -13.50 23.43
C ARG A 6 9.80 -12.98 22.02
N GLU A 7 8.64 -13.31 21.45
CA GLU A 7 8.19 -12.76 20.17
C GLU A 7 8.01 -11.23 20.20
N LYS A 8 7.58 -10.68 21.33
CA LYS A 8 7.41 -9.23 21.52
C LYS A 8 8.74 -8.45 21.56
N LYS A 9 9.88 -9.14 21.70
CA LYS A 9 11.23 -8.57 21.76
C LYS A 9 12.06 -8.75 20.48
N MET A 10 11.59 -9.49 19.47
CA MET A 10 12.31 -9.63 18.21
C MET A 10 12.08 -8.37 17.36
N LYS A 11 13.12 -7.56 17.25
CA LYS A 11 13.17 -6.41 16.37
C LYS A 11 13.26 -6.92 14.93
N HIS A 12 12.19 -6.70 14.15
CA HIS A 12 12.19 -7.05 12.73
C HIS A 12 13.19 -6.18 11.97
N GLU A 13 13.86 -6.79 11.01
CA GLU A 13 14.71 -6.08 10.06
C GLU A 13 13.85 -5.62 8.88
N ILE A 14 13.76 -4.31 8.68
CA ILE A 14 13.01 -3.69 7.60
C ILE A 14 13.99 -2.99 6.65
N TYR A 15 13.89 -3.30 5.37
CA TYR A 15 14.55 -2.58 4.30
C TYR A 15 13.51 -2.03 3.34
N VAL A 16 13.70 -0.78 2.92
CA VAL A 16 12.84 -0.10 1.95
C VAL A 16 13.72 0.57 0.91
N GLY A 17 13.35 0.43 -0.35
CA GLY A 17 14.08 1.05 -1.46
C GLY A 17 13.26 1.12 -2.73
N TYR A 18 13.80 1.79 -3.74
CA TYR A 18 13.16 1.80 -5.06
C TYR A 18 13.13 0.41 -5.66
N SER A 19 12.02 0.08 -6.29
CA SER A 19 11.88 -1.17 -7.02
C SER A 19 12.73 -1.19 -8.29
N ALA A 20 13.30 -2.35 -8.60
CA ALA A 20 13.91 -2.65 -9.89
C ALA A 20 12.94 -3.43 -10.79
N PRO A 21 13.09 -3.40 -12.13
CA PRO A 21 12.18 -4.11 -13.04
C PRO A 21 12.05 -5.60 -12.74
N GLU A 22 13.13 -6.26 -12.31
CA GLU A 22 13.11 -7.67 -11.92
C GLU A 22 12.21 -7.99 -10.72
N HIS A 23 11.81 -7.00 -9.92
CA HIS A 23 10.91 -7.19 -8.80
C HIS A 23 9.42 -7.27 -9.22
N CYS A 24 9.07 -6.82 -10.42
CA CYS A 24 7.68 -6.71 -10.85
C CYS A 24 6.88 -8.02 -10.76
N PRO A 25 7.40 -9.18 -11.14
CA PRO A 25 6.65 -10.44 -11.01
C PRO A 25 6.27 -10.76 -9.56
N GLU A 26 7.21 -10.62 -8.63
CA GLU A 26 6.95 -10.86 -7.20
C GLU A 26 6.06 -9.78 -6.58
N LEU A 27 6.26 -8.51 -6.94
CA LEU A 27 5.40 -7.42 -6.50
C LEU A 27 3.98 -7.55 -7.04
N GLY A 28 3.82 -8.06 -8.26
CA GLY A 28 2.50 -8.38 -8.83
C GLY A 28 1.76 -9.45 -8.02
N ARG A 29 2.46 -10.49 -7.60
CA ARG A 29 1.92 -11.52 -6.71
C ARG A 29 1.51 -10.93 -5.36
N ILE A 30 2.36 -10.12 -4.75
CA ILE A 30 2.09 -9.45 -3.48
C ILE A 30 0.86 -8.54 -3.59
N MET A 31 0.77 -7.75 -4.66
CA MET A 31 -0.36 -6.87 -4.92
C MET A 31 -1.66 -7.66 -5.04
N ALA A 32 -1.67 -8.76 -5.81
CA ALA A 32 -2.84 -9.60 -5.98
C ALA A 32 -3.30 -10.24 -4.66
N GLU A 33 -2.39 -10.82 -3.89
CA GLU A 33 -2.71 -11.43 -2.59
C GLU A 33 -3.20 -10.38 -1.58
N SER A 34 -2.53 -9.24 -1.51
CA SER A 34 -2.91 -8.13 -0.64
C SER A 34 -4.29 -7.59 -0.98
N PHE A 35 -4.60 -7.44 -2.27
CA PHE A 35 -5.89 -6.97 -2.74
C PHE A 35 -7.01 -7.91 -2.27
N ARG A 36 -6.84 -9.22 -2.44
CA ARG A 36 -7.80 -10.23 -1.95
C ARG A 36 -7.96 -10.17 -0.44
N SER A 37 -6.86 -10.12 0.29
CA SER A 37 -6.86 -10.14 1.76
C SER A 37 -7.48 -8.87 2.35
N ALA A 38 -7.26 -7.71 1.74
CA ALA A 38 -7.72 -6.43 2.27
C ALA A 38 -9.16 -6.09 1.86
N PHE A 39 -9.65 -6.58 0.71
CA PHE A 39 -10.88 -6.08 0.11
C PHE A 39 -11.99 -7.14 -0.01
N SER A 40 -11.76 -8.39 0.38
CA SER A 40 -12.73 -9.48 0.26
C SER A 40 -14.04 -9.24 1.01
N ASP A 41 -14.07 -8.39 2.03
CA ASP A 41 -15.27 -8.10 2.80
C ASP A 41 -16.26 -7.15 2.07
N PHE A 42 -15.77 -6.40 1.07
CA PHE A 42 -16.61 -5.38 0.39
C PHE A 42 -16.44 -5.34 -1.13
N ILE A 43 -15.51 -6.09 -1.70
CA ILE A 43 -15.37 -6.29 -3.14
C ILE A 43 -15.80 -7.72 -3.47
N SER A 44 -16.63 -7.88 -4.53
CA SER A 44 -17.16 -9.19 -4.92
C SER A 44 -16.06 -10.16 -5.35
N GLN A 45 -16.30 -11.45 -5.16
CA GLN A 45 -15.38 -12.50 -5.61
C GLN A 45 -15.14 -12.43 -7.11
N GLU A 46 -16.17 -12.13 -7.92
CA GLU A 46 -16.06 -11.95 -9.37
C GLU A 46 -15.07 -10.84 -9.72
N THR A 47 -15.16 -9.70 -9.06
CA THR A 47 -14.25 -8.57 -9.29
C THR A 47 -12.83 -8.91 -8.81
N LEU A 48 -12.67 -9.57 -7.67
CA LEU A 48 -11.38 -10.02 -7.19
C LEU A 48 -10.72 -11.01 -8.16
N ASP A 49 -11.48 -11.95 -8.71
CA ASP A 49 -10.97 -12.93 -9.66
C ASP A 49 -10.55 -12.30 -10.99
N ARG A 50 -11.17 -11.19 -11.38
CA ARG A 50 -10.81 -10.42 -12.56
C ARG A 50 -9.60 -9.50 -12.34
N CYS A 51 -9.50 -8.85 -11.19
CA CYS A 51 -8.52 -7.79 -10.95
C CYS A 51 -7.28 -8.27 -10.17
N ALA A 52 -7.45 -9.16 -9.21
CA ALA A 52 -6.38 -9.64 -8.34
C ALA A 52 -5.69 -10.88 -8.95
N VAL A 53 -5.10 -10.70 -10.14
CA VAL A 53 -4.35 -11.71 -10.88
C VAL A 53 -2.88 -11.29 -10.93
N ALA A 54 -1.99 -12.14 -10.48
CA ALA A 54 -0.56 -11.80 -10.31
C ALA A 54 0.10 -11.29 -11.59
N GLU A 55 -0.14 -11.93 -12.74
CA GLU A 55 0.44 -11.51 -14.02
C GLU A 55 -0.08 -10.15 -14.48
N ASN A 56 -1.37 -9.88 -14.27
CA ASN A 56 -1.98 -8.59 -14.61
C ASN A 56 -1.44 -7.48 -13.72
N CYS A 57 -1.31 -7.74 -12.43
CA CYS A 57 -0.71 -6.80 -11.49
C CYS A 57 0.76 -6.52 -11.82
N ALA A 58 1.54 -7.55 -12.16
CA ALA A 58 2.92 -7.41 -12.57
C ALA A 58 3.06 -6.57 -13.84
N GLY A 59 2.21 -6.80 -14.84
CA GLY A 59 2.17 -6.02 -16.08
C GLY A 59 1.82 -4.56 -15.84
N LEU A 60 0.85 -4.29 -14.97
CA LEU A 60 0.46 -2.95 -14.57
C LEU A 60 1.62 -2.20 -13.89
N LEU A 61 2.34 -2.87 -13.00
CA LEU A 61 3.50 -2.28 -12.32
C LEU A 61 4.67 -2.04 -13.29
N ALA A 62 4.86 -2.90 -14.29
CA ALA A 62 5.91 -2.74 -15.29
C ALA A 62 5.64 -1.57 -16.25
N ASP A 63 4.38 -1.23 -16.48
CA ASP A 63 3.93 -0.22 -17.46
C ASP A 63 3.39 1.06 -16.81
N LEU A 64 3.75 1.34 -15.56
CA LEU A 64 3.31 2.57 -14.89
C LEU A 64 3.82 3.83 -15.63
N PRO A 65 3.01 4.92 -15.62
CA PRO A 65 3.46 6.22 -16.12
C PRO A 65 4.77 6.68 -15.47
N SER A 66 5.57 7.44 -16.19
CA SER A 66 6.91 7.87 -15.76
C SER A 66 6.93 8.73 -14.49
N GLU A 67 5.82 9.42 -14.19
CA GLU A 67 5.64 10.20 -12.96
C GLU A 67 5.39 9.35 -11.73
N MET A 68 5.06 8.07 -11.90
CA MET A 68 4.84 7.13 -10.80
C MET A 68 6.12 6.39 -10.43
N THR A 69 6.29 6.17 -9.14
CA THR A 69 7.46 5.51 -8.58
C THR A 69 7.01 4.35 -7.69
N ILE A 70 7.67 3.20 -7.83
CA ILE A 70 7.42 2.03 -6.98
C ILE A 70 8.49 1.96 -5.90
N VAL A 71 8.04 1.90 -4.66
CA VAL A 71 8.83 1.56 -3.48
C VAL A 71 8.57 0.11 -3.13
N ALA A 72 9.62 -0.65 -2.90
CA ALA A 72 9.55 -2.03 -2.44
C ALA A 72 9.97 -2.14 -0.98
N GLY A 73 9.35 -3.04 -0.24
CA GLY A 73 9.60 -3.25 1.17
C GLY A 73 9.90 -4.70 1.50
N TRP A 74 11.00 -4.92 2.22
CA TRP A 74 11.45 -6.23 2.69
C TRP A 74 11.33 -6.30 4.21
N LEU A 75 10.84 -7.43 4.70
CA LEU A 75 10.76 -7.76 6.11
C LEU A 75 11.56 -9.04 6.35
N ASP A 76 12.57 -8.96 7.23
CA ASP A 76 13.45 -10.09 7.54
C ASP A 76 14.03 -10.76 6.28
N GLY A 77 14.44 -9.95 5.30
CA GLY A 77 15.05 -10.38 4.04
C GLY A 77 14.07 -10.85 2.96
N LYS A 78 12.75 -10.85 3.22
CA LYS A 78 11.72 -11.25 2.25
C LYS A 78 10.99 -10.03 1.70
N LEU A 79 10.80 -10.00 0.38
CA LEU A 79 9.95 -8.99 -0.26
C LEU A 79 8.50 -9.22 0.14
N MET A 80 7.89 -8.24 0.81
CA MET A 80 6.58 -8.37 1.46
C MET A 80 5.61 -7.24 1.13
N GLY A 81 6.07 -6.15 0.51
CA GLY A 81 5.21 -5.01 0.25
C GLY A 81 5.70 -4.09 -0.84
N LEU A 82 4.77 -3.24 -1.29
CA LEU A 82 5.03 -2.18 -2.25
C LEU A 82 4.19 -0.96 -1.94
N LEU A 83 4.68 0.18 -2.38
CA LEU A 83 3.95 1.44 -2.38
C LEU A 83 4.21 2.14 -3.71
N VAL A 84 3.16 2.63 -4.35
CA VAL A 84 3.26 3.43 -5.57
C VAL A 84 2.86 4.85 -5.23
N PHE A 85 3.67 5.81 -5.64
CA PHE A 85 3.36 7.23 -5.48
C PHE A 85 3.76 8.03 -6.70
N SER A 86 3.08 9.15 -6.91
CA SER A 86 3.45 10.14 -7.91
C SER A 86 3.97 11.43 -7.27
N ARG A 87 4.85 12.12 -7.99
CA ARG A 87 5.40 13.42 -7.62
C ARG A 87 4.73 14.51 -8.44
N HIS A 88 4.19 15.48 -7.74
CA HIS A 88 3.69 16.69 -8.39
C HIS A 88 4.77 17.79 -8.43
N PRO A 89 4.76 18.65 -9.46
CA PRO A 89 5.75 19.74 -9.58
C PRO A 89 5.79 20.71 -8.40
N ASP A 90 4.68 20.83 -7.65
CA ASP A 90 4.58 21.67 -6.46
C ASP A 90 5.16 21.02 -5.18
N GLY A 91 5.78 19.85 -5.30
CA GLY A 91 6.37 19.11 -4.18
C GLY A 91 5.44 18.18 -3.42
N ARG A 92 4.15 18.12 -3.81
CA ARG A 92 3.20 17.18 -3.23
C ARG A 92 3.47 15.75 -3.70
N ARG A 93 3.03 14.79 -2.88
CA ARG A 93 2.97 13.36 -3.24
C ARG A 93 1.52 12.90 -3.30
N GLU A 94 1.21 12.09 -4.27
CA GLU A 94 -0.02 11.30 -4.27
C GLU A 94 0.35 9.84 -4.03
N ILE A 95 -0.21 9.24 -2.98
CA ILE A 95 -0.05 7.81 -2.71
C ILE A 95 -1.11 7.08 -3.52
N GLU A 96 -0.68 6.37 -4.56
CA GLU A 96 -1.58 5.71 -5.51
C GLU A 96 -2.01 4.34 -5.00
N ALA A 97 -1.09 3.62 -4.36
CA ALA A 97 -1.35 2.29 -3.80
C ALA A 97 -0.35 1.95 -2.70
N ILE A 98 -0.80 1.21 -1.72
CA ILE A 98 0.05 0.55 -0.74
C ILE A 98 -0.47 -0.86 -0.50
N HIS A 99 0.38 -1.85 -0.68
CA HIS A 99 0.05 -3.25 -0.52
C HIS A 99 1.13 -3.97 0.28
N SER A 100 0.73 -4.82 1.18
CA SER A 100 1.65 -5.71 1.88
C SER A 100 0.96 -7.03 2.23
N LEU A 101 1.74 -8.10 2.28
CA LEU A 101 1.21 -9.40 2.67
C LEU A 101 0.70 -9.37 4.12
N PRO A 102 -0.40 -10.08 4.44
CA PRO A 102 -0.95 -10.09 5.79
C PRO A 102 0.06 -10.46 6.88
N GLU A 103 1.02 -11.33 6.58
CA GLU A 103 2.08 -11.75 7.51
C GLU A 103 2.96 -10.59 7.97
N SER A 104 3.05 -9.51 7.18
CA SER A 104 3.83 -8.31 7.52
C SER A 104 3.04 -7.26 8.31
N TRP A 105 1.73 -7.43 8.44
CA TRP A 105 0.89 -6.43 9.09
C TRP A 105 1.22 -6.26 10.57
N GLY A 106 1.20 -5.02 11.05
CA GLY A 106 1.51 -4.69 12.43
C GLY A 106 3.00 -4.77 12.78
N ARG A 107 3.89 -4.98 11.80
CA ARG A 107 5.34 -5.11 12.01
C ARG A 107 6.15 -3.89 11.56
N GLY A 108 5.47 -2.82 11.12
CA GLY A 108 6.10 -1.55 10.76
C GLY A 108 6.49 -1.38 9.31
N LEU A 109 6.27 -2.37 8.44
CA LEU A 109 6.65 -2.30 7.02
C LEU A 109 5.92 -1.19 6.28
N GLY A 110 4.60 -1.10 6.44
CA GLY A 110 3.79 -0.04 5.82
C GLY A 110 4.23 1.36 6.24
N ALA A 111 4.51 1.56 7.53
CA ALA A 111 5.00 2.82 8.05
C ALA A 111 6.36 3.20 7.46
N ALA A 112 7.27 2.23 7.30
CA ALA A 112 8.59 2.47 6.71
C ALA A 112 8.50 2.82 5.22
N MET A 113 7.66 2.14 4.45
CA MET A 113 7.42 2.47 3.04
C MET A 113 6.79 3.85 2.87
N LEU A 114 5.82 4.19 3.72
CA LEU A 114 5.17 5.50 3.69
C LEU A 114 6.15 6.63 4.03
N ALA A 115 6.96 6.45 5.06
CA ALA A 115 8.00 7.42 5.42
C ALA A 115 9.01 7.65 4.29
N PHE A 116 9.41 6.58 3.60
CA PHE A 116 10.30 6.66 2.44
C PHE A 116 9.66 7.46 1.28
N ALA A 117 8.40 7.16 0.95
CA ALA A 117 7.67 7.84 -0.12
C ALA A 117 7.43 9.33 0.17
N LEU A 118 7.28 9.70 1.45
CA LEU A 118 6.99 11.07 1.89
C LEU A 118 8.24 11.89 2.20
N ASP A 119 9.42 11.30 2.12
CA ASP A 119 10.67 12.03 2.36
C ASP A 119 10.81 13.21 1.38
N GLY A 120 11.02 14.40 1.93
CA GLY A 120 11.10 15.65 1.16
C GLY A 120 9.76 16.15 0.59
N ALA A 121 8.63 15.52 0.91
CA ALA A 121 7.30 16.01 0.50
C ALA A 121 6.83 17.16 1.40
N ASN A 122 6.22 18.19 0.79
CA ASN A 122 5.58 19.27 1.55
C ASN A 122 4.13 18.99 1.92
N ALA A 123 3.48 18.10 1.19
CA ALA A 123 2.11 17.63 1.43
C ALA A 123 1.88 16.30 0.72
N ALA A 124 0.86 15.56 1.11
CA ALA A 124 0.48 14.32 0.47
C ALA A 124 -1.03 14.10 0.49
N GLY A 125 -1.53 13.34 -0.49
CA GLY A 125 -2.91 12.94 -0.58
C GLY A 125 -3.06 11.49 -1.02
N LEU A 126 -4.24 10.93 -0.78
CA LEU A 126 -4.60 9.58 -1.21
C LEU A 126 -6.12 9.38 -1.22
N TRP A 127 -6.54 8.34 -1.92
CA TRP A 127 -7.88 7.80 -1.83
C TRP A 127 -7.82 6.42 -1.17
N ALA A 128 -8.76 6.14 -0.28
CA ALA A 128 -8.91 4.85 0.37
C ALA A 128 -10.37 4.39 0.30
N PHE A 129 -10.60 3.09 0.22
CA PHE A 129 -11.97 2.58 0.34
C PHE A 129 -12.56 2.92 1.72
N ALA A 130 -13.77 3.46 1.72
CA ALA A 130 -14.48 3.84 2.95
C ALA A 130 -14.60 2.67 3.93
N GLU A 131 -14.80 1.45 3.43
CA GLU A 131 -14.95 0.23 4.21
C GLU A 131 -13.62 -0.39 4.67
N ASN A 132 -12.49 0.05 4.12
CA ASN A 132 -11.17 -0.41 4.56
C ASN A 132 -10.75 0.31 5.85
N LYS A 133 -11.39 -0.04 6.96
CA LYS A 133 -11.15 0.60 8.26
C LYS A 133 -9.72 0.47 8.74
N ARG A 134 -9.04 -0.64 8.42
CA ARG A 134 -7.64 -0.86 8.77
C ARG A 134 -6.72 0.15 8.08
N ALA A 135 -6.88 0.35 6.78
CA ALA A 135 -6.10 1.34 6.03
C ALA A 135 -6.39 2.76 6.51
N ARG A 136 -7.67 3.09 6.74
CA ARG A 136 -8.06 4.43 7.23
C ARG A 136 -7.40 4.75 8.56
N ARG A 137 -7.43 3.83 9.53
CA ARG A 137 -6.73 4.00 10.82
C ARG A 137 -5.23 4.15 10.67
N PHE A 138 -4.63 3.38 9.74
CA PHE A 138 -3.21 3.49 9.42
C PHE A 138 -2.86 4.89 8.90
N TYR A 139 -3.61 5.43 7.95
CA TYR A 139 -3.36 6.77 7.41
C TYR A 139 -3.59 7.86 8.47
N GLU A 140 -4.65 7.77 9.25
CA GLU A 140 -4.93 8.71 10.35
C GLU A 140 -3.81 8.73 11.39
N LYS A 141 -3.28 7.57 11.75
CA LYS A 141 -2.12 7.45 12.64
C LYS A 141 -0.87 8.14 12.08
N HIS A 142 -0.74 8.23 10.75
CA HIS A 142 0.40 8.86 10.08
C HIS A 142 0.13 10.31 9.65
N GLY A 143 -0.86 10.96 10.24
CA GLY A 143 -1.12 12.38 10.09
C GLY A 143 -2.03 12.75 8.91
N PHE A 144 -2.58 11.77 8.19
CA PHE A 144 -3.59 12.03 7.17
C PHE A 144 -4.96 12.29 7.81
N ARG A 145 -5.72 13.17 7.20
CA ARG A 145 -7.07 13.53 7.68
C ARG A 145 -8.08 13.37 6.56
N PHE A 146 -9.25 12.82 6.88
CA PHE A 146 -10.36 12.74 5.96
C PHE A 146 -10.86 14.15 5.62
N THR A 147 -10.94 14.46 4.33
CA THR A 147 -11.32 15.79 3.84
C THR A 147 -12.83 15.99 3.74
N GLY A 148 -13.61 14.92 3.82
CA GLY A 148 -15.05 14.92 3.53
C GLY A 148 -15.38 14.59 2.07
N GLU A 149 -14.40 14.60 1.17
CA GLU A 149 -14.58 14.30 -0.24
C GLU A 149 -14.70 12.78 -0.47
N THR A 150 -15.65 12.39 -1.30
CA THR A 150 -15.90 10.98 -1.66
C THR A 150 -16.06 10.83 -3.15
N LYS A 151 -15.81 9.62 -3.65
CA LYS A 151 -16.11 9.24 -5.04
C LYS A 151 -16.52 7.77 -5.12
N VAL A 152 -17.15 7.41 -6.23
CA VAL A 152 -17.52 6.03 -6.54
C VAL A 152 -16.38 5.37 -7.30
N SER A 153 -15.92 4.23 -6.79
CA SER A 153 -14.87 3.43 -7.43
C SER A 153 -15.43 2.58 -8.58
N GLU A 154 -14.58 2.25 -9.54
CA GLU A 154 -14.86 1.25 -10.57
C GLU A 154 -14.96 -0.18 -10.02
N PHE A 155 -14.44 -0.42 -8.80
CA PHE A 155 -14.52 -1.71 -8.12
C PHE A 155 -15.88 -1.84 -7.41
N ASP A 156 -16.85 -2.46 -8.09
CA ASP A 156 -18.20 -2.73 -7.59
C ASP A 156 -18.99 -1.50 -7.10
N GLY A 157 -18.60 -0.30 -7.52
CA GLY A 157 -19.19 0.93 -7.01
C GLY A 157 -18.85 1.24 -5.55
N ALA A 158 -17.83 0.60 -4.98
CA ALA A 158 -17.38 0.87 -3.62
C ALA A 158 -16.98 2.34 -3.45
N ILE A 159 -17.33 2.94 -2.32
CA ILE A 159 -17.03 4.35 -2.05
C ILE A 159 -15.58 4.50 -1.62
N GLU A 160 -14.88 5.44 -2.24
CA GLU A 160 -13.57 5.90 -1.81
C GLU A 160 -13.67 7.26 -1.12
N VAL A 161 -12.82 7.46 -0.14
CA VAL A 161 -12.74 8.67 0.69
C VAL A 161 -11.36 9.33 0.55
N ARG A 162 -11.34 10.65 0.50
CA ARG A 162 -10.13 11.43 0.33
C ARG A 162 -9.44 11.71 1.67
N TYR A 163 -8.16 11.45 1.73
CA TYR A 163 -7.28 11.80 2.84
C TYR A 163 -6.17 12.75 2.38
N GLU A 164 -5.84 13.71 3.22
CA GLU A 164 -4.74 14.64 2.96
C GLU A 164 -3.92 14.87 4.22
N ARG A 165 -2.66 15.18 4.00
CA ARG A 165 -1.67 15.52 4.99
C ARG A 165 -0.87 16.73 4.51
N ALA A 166 -0.74 17.72 5.38
CA ALA A 166 0.14 18.87 5.17
C ALA A 166 1.57 18.54 5.63
#